data_37092263e9a50534f8f678626278f25c
#
_entry.id   37092263e9a50534f8f678626278f25c
#
_cell.length_a   1.000
_cell.length_b   1.000
_cell.length_c   1.000
_cell.angle_alpha   90.00
_cell.angle_beta   90.00
_cell.angle_gamma   90.00
#
_symmetry.space_group_name_H-M   'P 1'
#
loop_
_entity.id
_entity.type
_entity.pdbx_description
1 polymer ?
#
loop_
_entity_poly.entity_id
_entity_poly.type
_entity_poly.pdbx_seq_one_letter_code
_entity_poly.pdbx_strand_id
1 'polypeptide(L)'
;MSEIIDVFAREILDSRGNPTVEAEVMLADGSVGRAAVPSGASTGAYEAHEQRDGGERYNGKGVLNAVDAVNGEIANEIVGLDATEQRLIDELMIDVDGTENKSRLGANALLGVSMAVSKAAAESCSLPLYRYIGGASARVLPCPMMNIINGGEHADNPIDIQEFMIMPTNADTFADALRMGAEVFHALKKGLSDAGHNTNVGDEGGFAPGLNSANEALDFILKAIETAGYKPDEDIALALDAASTEFYKDGKYVMTGEGKTLDSGGMVDYLADLANRYPIISIEDGMAEDDWDGWTALTKKIGDKVQLVGDDLFVTNPNRLATGLEKGAANSILIKVNQIGTLSETLDAVELATRHSYTSVMSHRSGETEDTTIADLAVATNCGQIKTGSLSRSDRIAKYNQLLRIEEELGIQAVYAGRSLINAS
;
A
#
# COMPACT_ATOMS: atom_id res chain seq x y z
N MET A 1 29.62 16.73 1.37
CA MET A 1 29.28 17.18 0.01
C MET A 1 27.85 16.82 -0.35
N SER A 2 27.16 16.20 0.58
CA SER A 2 25.72 15.88 0.58
C SER A 2 24.83 17.07 0.99
N GLU A 3 25.37 18.32 0.94
CA GLU A 3 24.61 19.54 1.23
C GLU A 3 23.53 19.76 0.18
N ILE A 4 22.32 20.03 0.59
CA ILE A 4 21.18 20.39 -0.28
C ILE A 4 21.41 21.81 -0.80
N ILE A 5 21.47 21.96 -2.13
CA ILE A 5 21.69 23.27 -2.76
C ILE A 5 20.43 23.80 -3.47
N ASP A 6 19.48 22.90 -3.80
CA ASP A 6 18.23 23.29 -4.42
C ASP A 6 17.11 22.30 -4.12
N VAL A 7 15.89 22.78 -3.98
CA VAL A 7 14.67 22.00 -3.80
C VAL A 7 13.60 22.58 -4.71
N PHE A 8 13.05 21.76 -5.59
CA PHE A 8 12.07 22.17 -6.57
C PHE A 8 10.92 21.17 -6.66
N ALA A 9 9.69 21.65 -6.77
CA ALA A 9 8.52 20.82 -7.04
C ALA A 9 7.73 21.30 -8.24
N ARG A 10 6.99 20.37 -8.83
CA ARG A 10 6.04 20.62 -9.92
C ARG A 10 4.78 19.78 -9.74
N GLU A 11 3.73 20.22 -10.42
CA GLU A 11 2.51 19.44 -10.56
C GLU A 11 2.68 18.48 -11.74
N ILE A 12 2.39 17.18 -11.52
CA ILE A 12 2.31 16.14 -12.55
C ILE A 12 0.94 15.45 -12.48
N LEU A 13 0.64 14.51 -13.36
CA LEU A 13 -0.59 13.71 -13.32
C LEU A 13 -0.34 12.33 -12.74
N ASP A 14 -1.26 11.86 -11.91
CA ASP A 14 -1.31 10.48 -11.42
C ASP A 14 -1.97 9.52 -12.44
N SER A 15 -2.03 8.23 -12.12
CA SER A 15 -2.61 7.17 -12.96
C SER A 15 -4.11 7.33 -13.24
N ARG A 16 -4.80 8.22 -12.51
CA ARG A 16 -6.21 8.57 -12.71
C ARG A 16 -6.39 9.88 -13.47
N GLY A 17 -5.29 10.53 -13.87
CA GLY A 17 -5.30 11.85 -14.52
C GLY A 17 -5.58 13.00 -13.56
N ASN A 18 -5.46 12.80 -12.25
CA ASN A 18 -5.53 13.88 -11.27
C ASN A 18 -4.12 14.44 -11.00
N PRO A 19 -4.02 15.74 -10.68
CA PRO A 19 -2.75 16.34 -10.27
C PRO A 19 -2.17 15.72 -9.01
N THR A 20 -0.84 15.59 -8.98
CA THR A 20 -0.07 15.26 -7.78
C THR A 20 1.28 15.99 -7.78
N VAL A 21 1.97 15.95 -6.63
CA VAL A 21 3.27 16.63 -6.43
C VAL A 21 4.41 15.71 -6.86
N GLU A 22 5.35 16.26 -7.65
CA GLU A 22 6.67 15.69 -7.84
C GLU A 22 7.71 16.67 -7.31
N ALA A 23 8.59 16.20 -6.41
CA ALA A 23 9.67 17.00 -5.86
C ALA A 23 11.05 16.51 -6.34
N GLU A 24 11.97 17.43 -6.52
CA GLU A 24 13.39 17.18 -6.80
C GLU A 24 14.26 17.88 -5.76
N VAL A 25 15.31 17.19 -5.33
CA VAL A 25 16.34 17.73 -4.43
C VAL A 25 17.70 17.54 -5.09
N MET A 26 18.48 18.62 -5.19
CA MET A 26 19.82 18.63 -5.76
C MET A 26 20.85 18.87 -4.66
N LEU A 27 21.93 18.08 -4.70
CA LEU A 27 23.05 18.19 -3.76
C LEU A 27 24.27 18.85 -4.38
N ALA A 28 25.17 19.38 -3.54
CA ALA A 28 26.37 20.07 -3.95
C ALA A 28 27.37 19.22 -4.76
N ASP A 29 27.29 17.90 -4.66
CA ASP A 29 28.10 16.96 -5.48
C ASP A 29 27.46 16.63 -6.83
N GLY A 30 26.28 17.18 -7.12
CA GLY A 30 25.53 16.96 -8.36
C GLY A 30 24.51 15.81 -8.30
N SER A 31 24.41 15.08 -7.18
CA SER A 31 23.39 14.06 -6.98
C SER A 31 21.99 14.68 -6.97
N VAL A 32 21.00 13.99 -7.57
CA VAL A 32 19.62 14.46 -7.69
C VAL A 32 18.66 13.36 -7.27
N GLY A 33 17.82 13.64 -6.28
CA GLY A 33 16.70 12.78 -5.94
C GLY A 33 15.38 13.34 -6.45
N ARG A 34 14.55 12.49 -7.08
CA ARG A 34 13.21 12.85 -7.55
C ARG A 34 12.18 11.87 -7.07
N ALA A 35 11.06 12.36 -6.54
CA ALA A 35 9.98 11.54 -6.04
C ALA A 35 8.62 12.12 -6.39
N ALA A 36 7.68 11.25 -6.75
CA ALA A 36 6.30 11.61 -7.00
C ALA A 36 5.38 11.00 -5.93
N VAL A 37 4.42 11.78 -5.47
CA VAL A 37 3.56 11.43 -4.34
C VAL A 37 2.31 10.69 -4.82
N PRO A 38 1.97 9.52 -4.23
CA PRO A 38 0.70 8.84 -4.52
C PRO A 38 -0.48 9.53 -3.82
N SER A 39 -1.71 9.25 -4.30
CA SER A 39 -2.94 9.85 -3.77
C SER A 39 -4.06 8.80 -3.65
N GLY A 40 -4.80 8.78 -2.54
CA GLY A 40 -5.93 7.89 -2.32
C GLY A 40 -7.20 8.26 -3.11
N ALA A 41 -8.09 7.29 -3.34
CA ALA A 41 -9.47 7.52 -3.77
C ALA A 41 -10.37 7.66 -2.53
N SER A 42 -10.38 6.64 -1.68
CA SER A 42 -10.87 6.70 -0.30
C SER A 42 -9.74 7.14 0.62
N THR A 43 -10.08 7.85 1.69
CA THR A 43 -9.11 8.29 2.70
C THR A 43 -9.68 8.01 4.08
N GLY A 44 -8.94 7.31 4.93
CA GLY A 44 -9.28 7.13 6.33
C GLY A 44 -9.42 8.49 7.05
N ALA A 45 -10.34 8.58 7.98
CA ALA A 45 -10.64 9.85 8.67
C ALA A 45 -9.44 10.44 9.43
N TYR A 46 -8.44 9.62 9.72
CA TYR A 46 -7.26 9.98 10.52
C TYR A 46 -5.98 10.11 9.70
N GLU A 47 -6.06 10.07 8.36
CA GLU A 47 -4.90 10.31 7.49
C GLU A 47 -4.35 11.73 7.61
N ALA A 48 -3.06 11.90 7.37
CA ALA A 48 -2.46 13.22 7.20
C ALA A 48 -3.09 13.94 5.99
N HIS A 49 -3.22 15.26 6.10
CA HIS A 49 -3.96 16.07 5.15
C HIS A 49 -3.21 16.21 3.81
N GLU A 50 -3.85 15.78 2.73
CA GLU A 50 -3.41 16.05 1.37
C GLU A 50 -3.87 17.46 0.96
N GLN A 51 -2.93 18.37 0.68
CA GLN A 51 -3.26 19.72 0.27
C GLN A 51 -3.76 19.76 -1.18
N ARG A 52 -5.01 20.23 -1.36
CA ARG A 52 -5.66 20.46 -2.64
C ARG A 52 -6.05 21.92 -2.76
N ASP A 53 -5.94 22.49 -3.99
CA ASP A 53 -6.16 23.92 -4.23
C ASP A 53 -7.63 24.34 -4.09
N GLY A 54 -8.58 23.41 -4.30
CA GLY A 54 -9.98 23.76 -4.45
C GLY A 54 -10.26 24.52 -5.77
N GLY A 55 -11.40 25.19 -5.83
CA GLY A 55 -11.76 26.00 -7.00
C GLY A 55 -12.11 25.20 -8.25
N GLU A 56 -11.95 25.81 -9.44
CA GLU A 56 -12.39 25.19 -10.71
C GLU A 56 -11.29 24.38 -11.40
N ARG A 57 -10.02 24.73 -11.17
CA ARG A 57 -8.89 24.06 -11.82
C ARG A 57 -8.82 22.60 -11.40
N TYR A 58 -8.75 21.69 -12.38
CA TYR A 58 -8.83 20.22 -12.14
C TYR A 58 -9.99 19.80 -11.23
N ASN A 59 -11.14 20.49 -11.34
CA ASN A 59 -12.30 20.24 -10.47
C ASN A 59 -11.97 20.31 -8.96
N GLY A 60 -11.10 21.24 -8.59
CA GLY A 60 -10.66 21.42 -7.20
C GLY A 60 -9.48 20.55 -6.76
N LYS A 61 -8.99 19.65 -7.62
CA LYS A 61 -7.93 18.69 -7.28
C LYS A 61 -6.50 19.18 -7.58
N GLY A 62 -6.31 20.45 -8.00
CA GLY A 62 -4.98 21.04 -8.21
C GLY A 62 -4.11 20.95 -6.96
N VAL A 63 -2.76 21.01 -7.12
CA VAL A 63 -1.79 20.90 -6.03
C VAL A 63 -0.77 22.04 -6.03
N LEU A 64 -1.10 23.17 -6.66
CA LEU A 64 -0.15 24.29 -6.73
C LEU A 64 0.17 24.88 -5.36
N ASN A 65 -0.77 24.88 -4.41
CA ASN A 65 -0.49 25.33 -3.04
C ASN A 65 0.58 24.45 -2.38
N ALA A 66 0.54 23.13 -2.58
CA ALA A 66 1.57 22.21 -2.09
C ALA A 66 2.91 22.43 -2.83
N VAL A 67 2.87 22.65 -4.14
CA VAL A 67 4.06 22.99 -4.94
C VAL A 67 4.70 24.30 -4.46
N ASP A 68 3.90 25.34 -4.21
CA ASP A 68 4.38 26.61 -3.68
C ASP A 68 4.98 26.48 -2.27
N ALA A 69 4.40 25.62 -1.42
CA ALA A 69 4.95 25.31 -0.10
C ALA A 69 6.35 24.67 -0.21
N VAL A 70 6.54 23.72 -1.14
CA VAL A 70 7.86 23.11 -1.39
C VAL A 70 8.85 24.14 -1.91
N ASN A 71 8.49 24.90 -2.97
CA ASN A 71 9.38 25.86 -3.62
C ASN A 71 9.65 27.10 -2.76
N GLY A 72 8.89 27.31 -1.70
CA GLY A 72 8.98 28.43 -0.79
C GLY A 72 9.48 28.07 0.61
N GLU A 73 8.55 27.83 1.52
CA GLU A 73 8.88 27.67 2.96
C GLU A 73 9.76 26.45 3.21
N ILE A 74 9.46 25.29 2.61
CA ILE A 74 10.23 24.05 2.83
C ILE A 74 11.64 24.21 2.26
N ALA A 75 11.79 24.68 1.00
CA ALA A 75 13.10 24.89 0.40
C ALA A 75 13.96 25.87 1.22
N ASN A 76 13.38 26.96 1.72
CA ASN A 76 14.11 27.93 2.54
C ASN A 76 14.64 27.35 3.85
N GLU A 77 13.97 26.36 4.43
CA GLU A 77 14.35 25.75 5.69
C GLU A 77 15.42 24.68 5.54
N ILE A 78 15.40 23.91 4.44
CA ILE A 78 16.26 22.73 4.32
C ILE A 78 17.47 22.92 3.40
N VAL A 79 17.51 23.96 2.54
CA VAL A 79 18.69 24.28 1.75
C VAL A 79 19.86 24.63 2.68
N GLY A 80 21.03 24.05 2.43
CA GLY A 80 22.23 24.14 3.27
C GLY A 80 22.37 22.99 4.28
N LEU A 81 21.35 22.15 4.47
CA LEU A 81 21.44 20.98 5.33
C LEU A 81 22.11 19.79 4.62
N ASP A 82 22.61 18.85 5.41
CA ASP A 82 23.13 17.58 4.92
C ASP A 82 21.99 16.61 4.62
N ALA A 83 21.83 16.18 3.38
CA ALA A 83 20.77 15.26 2.94
C ALA A 83 20.81 13.89 3.65
N THR A 84 21.93 13.51 4.25
CA THR A 84 22.04 12.26 5.02
C THR A 84 21.36 12.31 6.38
N GLU A 85 21.02 13.51 6.84
CA GLU A 85 20.32 13.74 8.12
C GLU A 85 18.78 13.67 7.93
N GLN A 86 18.28 12.59 7.33
CA GLN A 86 16.87 12.40 6.95
C GLN A 86 15.89 12.77 8.08
N ARG A 87 16.13 12.25 9.30
CA ARG A 87 15.23 12.51 10.43
C ARG A 87 15.18 13.98 10.82
N LEU A 88 16.32 14.64 10.84
CA LEU A 88 16.38 16.08 11.13
C LEU A 88 15.58 16.88 10.10
N ILE A 89 15.72 16.54 8.81
CA ILE A 89 15.02 17.23 7.72
C ILE A 89 13.50 17.00 7.83
N ASP A 90 13.07 15.75 8.09
CA ASP A 90 11.65 15.43 8.24
C ASP A 90 11.06 16.15 9.47
N GLU A 91 11.76 16.17 10.62
CA GLU A 91 11.36 16.89 11.84
C GLU A 91 11.22 18.40 11.58
N LEU A 92 12.20 19.02 10.91
CA LEU A 92 12.14 20.44 10.55
C LEU A 92 10.93 20.75 9.66
N MET A 93 10.64 19.93 8.66
CA MET A 93 9.46 20.12 7.80
C MET A 93 8.14 19.98 8.58
N ILE A 94 8.07 19.04 9.54
CA ILE A 94 6.92 18.88 10.44
C ILE A 94 6.77 20.12 11.34
N ASP A 95 7.86 20.63 11.91
CA ASP A 95 7.85 21.82 12.75
C ASP A 95 7.45 23.07 11.95
N VAL A 96 7.88 23.18 10.70
CA VAL A 96 7.45 24.25 9.78
C VAL A 96 5.96 24.16 9.52
N ASP A 97 5.38 22.96 9.27
CA ASP A 97 3.93 22.81 9.15
C ASP A 97 3.21 23.18 10.44
N GLY A 98 3.69 22.72 11.59
CA GLY A 98 3.22 23.07 12.92
C GLY A 98 1.80 22.59 13.27
N THR A 99 1.20 21.71 12.45
CA THR A 99 -0.12 21.10 12.70
C THR A 99 0.00 19.60 12.90
N GLU A 100 -0.90 19.01 13.68
CA GLU A 100 -0.86 17.58 14.04
C GLU A 100 -0.96 16.66 12.79
N ASN A 101 -1.76 17.06 11.81
CA ASN A 101 -2.06 16.27 10.60
C ASN A 101 -1.51 16.87 9.31
N LYS A 102 -0.53 17.78 9.39
CA LYS A 102 0.11 18.45 8.24
C LYS A 102 -0.87 19.25 7.37
N SER A 103 -1.89 19.86 8.00
CA SER A 103 -2.95 20.56 7.27
C SER A 103 -2.56 21.95 6.77
N ARG A 104 -1.41 22.50 7.15
CA ARG A 104 -0.97 23.83 6.68
C ARG A 104 -0.21 23.77 5.36
N LEU A 105 0.77 22.90 5.23
CA LEU A 105 1.59 22.77 4.01
C LEU A 105 1.13 21.59 3.15
N GLY A 106 0.59 20.56 3.79
CA GLY A 106 0.13 19.33 3.17
C GLY A 106 1.11 18.16 3.27
N ALA A 107 0.59 17.01 3.62
CA ALA A 107 1.39 15.76 3.66
C ALA A 107 2.03 15.43 2.30
N ASN A 108 1.38 15.77 1.19
CA ASN A 108 1.92 15.60 -0.15
C ASN A 108 3.15 16.49 -0.43
N ALA A 109 3.19 17.72 0.10
CA ALA A 109 4.37 18.59 0.00
C ALA A 109 5.54 18.00 0.79
N LEU A 110 5.31 17.65 2.08
CA LEU A 110 6.33 17.10 2.95
C LEU A 110 6.87 15.77 2.43
N LEU A 111 6.00 14.84 2.04
CA LEU A 111 6.39 13.52 1.56
C LEU A 111 7.21 13.58 0.27
N GLY A 112 6.81 14.44 -0.68
CA GLY A 112 7.55 14.62 -1.93
C GLY A 112 9.01 14.97 -1.67
N VAL A 113 9.24 15.91 -0.76
CA VAL A 113 10.60 16.34 -0.37
C VAL A 113 11.31 15.25 0.44
N SER A 114 10.65 14.64 1.43
CA SER A 114 11.22 13.59 2.26
C SER A 114 11.77 12.41 1.43
N MET A 115 10.98 11.92 0.46
CA MET A 115 11.41 10.86 -0.46
C MET A 115 12.51 11.33 -1.41
N ALA A 116 12.45 12.55 -1.93
CA ALA A 116 13.46 13.10 -2.83
C ALA A 116 14.81 13.28 -2.13
N VAL A 117 14.83 13.77 -0.88
CA VAL A 117 16.03 13.86 -0.04
C VAL A 117 16.68 12.49 0.13
N SER A 118 15.90 11.47 0.48
CA SER A 118 16.42 10.09 0.66
C SER A 118 17.05 9.55 -0.61
N LYS A 119 16.44 9.80 -1.78
CA LYS A 119 16.99 9.39 -3.09
C LYS A 119 18.26 10.15 -3.44
N ALA A 120 18.33 11.46 -3.22
CA ALA A 120 19.51 12.26 -3.44
C ALA A 120 20.68 11.80 -2.56
N ALA A 121 20.42 11.56 -1.27
CA ALA A 121 21.39 11.05 -0.33
C ALA A 121 21.89 9.64 -0.70
N ALA A 122 21.02 8.75 -1.15
CA ALA A 122 21.38 7.43 -1.64
C ALA A 122 22.34 7.53 -2.86
N GLU A 123 22.02 8.40 -3.83
CA GLU A 123 22.87 8.64 -5.00
C GLU A 123 24.23 9.22 -4.60
N SER A 124 24.27 10.21 -3.70
CA SER A 124 25.50 10.78 -3.16
C SER A 124 26.37 9.74 -2.45
N CYS A 125 25.75 8.77 -1.77
CA CYS A 125 26.45 7.65 -1.16
C CYS A 125 26.81 6.52 -2.16
N SER A 126 26.42 6.64 -3.43
CA SER A 126 26.56 5.60 -4.45
C SER A 126 25.96 4.26 -4.03
N LEU A 127 24.80 4.31 -3.37
CA LEU A 127 24.02 3.15 -2.93
C LEU A 127 22.63 3.16 -3.59
N PRO A 128 22.07 1.99 -3.94
CA PRO A 128 20.66 1.91 -4.30
C PRO A 128 19.81 2.25 -3.08
N LEU A 129 18.59 2.80 -3.31
CA LEU A 129 17.75 3.35 -2.25
C LEU A 129 17.45 2.31 -1.17
N TYR A 130 17.09 1.08 -1.54
CA TYR A 130 16.77 0.03 -0.55
C TYR A 130 17.97 -0.26 0.38
N ARG A 131 19.19 -0.17 -0.13
CA ARG A 131 20.40 -0.41 0.66
C ARG A 131 20.78 0.81 1.51
N TYR A 132 20.56 2.01 0.98
CA TYR A 132 20.80 3.23 1.74
C TYR A 132 19.93 3.28 2.98
N ILE A 133 18.63 2.98 2.84
CA ILE A 133 17.67 3.01 3.96
C ILE A 133 17.83 1.78 4.87
N GLY A 134 17.91 0.57 4.31
CA GLY A 134 17.86 -0.69 5.07
C GLY A 134 19.24 -1.25 5.46
N GLY A 135 20.32 -0.64 4.96
CA GLY A 135 21.68 -1.06 5.27
C GLY A 135 22.01 -2.46 4.74
N ALA A 136 23.00 -3.11 5.39
CA ALA A 136 23.51 -4.42 4.97
C ALA A 136 22.48 -5.56 5.12
N SER A 137 21.44 -5.38 5.91
CA SER A 137 20.41 -6.39 6.15
C SER A 137 19.28 -6.40 5.10
N ALA A 138 19.16 -5.37 4.26
CA ALA A 138 18.14 -5.25 3.22
C ALA A 138 18.36 -6.27 2.10
N ARG A 139 17.58 -7.36 2.10
CA ARG A 139 17.72 -8.46 1.13
C ARG A 139 16.48 -9.32 0.93
N VAL A 140 15.38 -9.04 1.68
CA VAL A 140 14.16 -9.83 1.58
C VAL A 140 13.26 -9.25 0.51
N LEU A 141 13.03 -10.01 -0.57
CA LEU A 141 12.05 -9.70 -1.60
C LEU A 141 10.64 -10.01 -1.04
N PRO A 142 9.71 -9.06 -1.10
CA PRO A 142 8.39 -9.23 -0.51
C PRO A 142 7.53 -10.20 -1.31
N CYS A 143 6.67 -10.97 -0.63
CA CYS A 143 5.56 -11.70 -1.25
C CYS A 143 4.54 -10.68 -1.76
N PRO A 144 4.22 -10.66 -3.07
CA PRO A 144 3.26 -9.71 -3.61
C PRO A 144 1.83 -10.14 -3.34
N MET A 145 1.00 -9.20 -2.88
CA MET A 145 -0.46 -9.30 -2.78
C MET A 145 -1.05 -8.65 -4.03
N MET A 146 -1.42 -9.48 -5.01
CA MET A 146 -1.79 -9.02 -6.36
C MET A 146 -3.30 -8.94 -6.48
N ASN A 147 -3.86 -7.73 -6.54
CA ASN A 147 -5.30 -7.49 -6.70
C ASN A 147 -5.76 -7.87 -8.12
N ILE A 148 -6.46 -8.99 -8.29
CA ILE A 148 -6.88 -9.51 -9.60
C ILE A 148 -8.37 -9.38 -9.89
N ILE A 149 -9.24 -9.20 -8.87
CA ILE A 149 -10.65 -8.84 -9.00
C ILE A 149 -10.97 -7.67 -8.07
N ASN A 150 -11.63 -6.66 -8.60
CA ASN A 150 -12.09 -5.46 -7.89
C ASN A 150 -13.60 -5.50 -7.66
N GLY A 151 -14.02 -4.99 -6.50
CA GLY A 151 -15.38 -4.65 -6.14
C GLY A 151 -15.43 -3.34 -5.36
N GLY A 152 -16.46 -3.12 -4.56
CA GLY A 152 -16.62 -1.93 -3.72
C GLY A 152 -16.38 -0.64 -4.48
N GLU A 153 -15.67 0.30 -3.88
CA GLU A 153 -15.33 1.61 -4.48
C GLU A 153 -14.36 1.50 -5.68
N HIS A 154 -13.71 0.34 -5.88
CA HIS A 154 -12.75 0.12 -6.98
C HIS A 154 -13.41 -0.36 -8.28
N ALA A 155 -14.72 -0.67 -8.28
CA ALA A 155 -15.42 -1.18 -9.46
C ALA A 155 -16.93 -0.86 -9.43
N ASP A 156 -17.47 -0.50 -10.59
CA ASP A 156 -18.94 -0.35 -10.78
C ASP A 156 -19.58 -1.73 -10.99
N ASN A 157 -19.64 -2.52 -9.91
CA ASN A 157 -20.25 -3.86 -9.90
C ASN A 157 -20.90 -4.14 -8.53
N PRO A 158 -21.70 -5.24 -8.38
CA PRO A 158 -22.44 -5.50 -7.14
C PRO A 158 -21.59 -6.22 -6.05
N ILE A 159 -20.28 -6.32 -6.17
CA ILE A 159 -19.44 -6.96 -5.14
C ILE A 159 -19.16 -5.96 -4.03
N ASP A 160 -19.49 -6.31 -2.78
CA ASP A 160 -19.25 -5.42 -1.62
C ASP A 160 -17.78 -5.40 -1.17
N ILE A 161 -17.08 -6.54 -1.22
CA ILE A 161 -15.64 -6.64 -0.90
C ILE A 161 -14.82 -5.94 -1.98
N GLN A 162 -13.88 -5.07 -1.56
CA GLN A 162 -13.19 -4.17 -2.47
C GLN A 162 -12.11 -4.84 -3.32
N GLU A 163 -11.31 -5.76 -2.75
CA GLU A 163 -10.22 -6.40 -3.47
C GLU A 163 -10.11 -7.89 -3.16
N PHE A 164 -9.84 -8.65 -4.21
CA PHE A 164 -9.53 -10.08 -4.14
C PHE A 164 -8.13 -10.28 -4.70
N MET A 165 -7.22 -10.71 -3.84
CA MET A 165 -5.80 -10.81 -4.14
C MET A 165 -5.33 -12.25 -4.17
N ILE A 166 -4.34 -12.53 -5.02
CA ILE A 166 -3.54 -13.75 -4.99
C ILE A 166 -2.15 -13.47 -4.40
N MET A 167 -1.63 -14.45 -3.68
CA MET A 167 -0.31 -14.40 -3.05
C MET A 167 0.47 -15.66 -3.43
N PRO A 168 1.48 -15.58 -4.31
CA PRO A 168 2.35 -16.70 -4.65
C PRO A 168 3.31 -17.04 -3.51
N THR A 169 2.84 -17.78 -2.50
CA THR A 169 3.55 -18.00 -1.23
C THR A 169 4.62 -19.08 -1.30
N ASN A 170 4.63 -19.91 -2.35
CA ASN A 170 5.54 -21.05 -2.50
C ASN A 170 6.39 -20.93 -3.78
N ALA A 171 6.85 -19.72 -4.10
CA ALA A 171 7.82 -19.50 -5.16
C ALA A 171 9.25 -19.54 -4.60
N ASP A 172 10.22 -19.93 -5.41
CA ASP A 172 11.64 -19.94 -5.02
C ASP A 172 12.25 -18.54 -5.08
N THR A 173 11.76 -17.69 -6.00
CA THR A 173 12.28 -16.35 -6.28
C THR A 173 11.12 -15.37 -6.46
N PHE A 174 11.42 -14.07 -6.35
CA PHE A 174 10.42 -13.03 -6.68
C PHE A 174 10.03 -13.10 -8.17
N ALA A 175 10.98 -13.34 -9.05
CA ALA A 175 10.71 -13.51 -10.48
C ALA A 175 9.75 -14.66 -10.76
N ASP A 176 9.88 -15.81 -10.06
CA ASP A 176 8.92 -16.92 -10.16
C ASP A 176 7.55 -16.52 -9.60
N ALA A 177 7.49 -15.83 -8.46
CA ALA A 177 6.25 -15.35 -7.89
C ALA A 177 5.50 -14.42 -8.86
N LEU A 178 6.22 -13.50 -9.50
CA LEU A 178 5.64 -12.58 -10.48
C LEU A 178 5.13 -13.33 -11.73
N ARG A 179 5.87 -14.34 -12.22
CA ARG A 179 5.45 -15.21 -13.32
C ARG A 179 4.17 -15.98 -12.96
N MET A 180 4.13 -16.62 -11.77
CA MET A 180 2.94 -17.34 -11.29
C MET A 180 1.71 -16.43 -11.28
N GLY A 181 1.86 -15.23 -10.73
CA GLY A 181 0.79 -14.23 -10.72
C GLY A 181 0.30 -13.87 -12.14
N ALA A 182 1.23 -13.63 -13.08
CA ALA A 182 0.89 -13.28 -14.47
C ALA A 182 0.15 -14.42 -15.18
N GLU A 183 0.56 -15.65 -14.99
CA GLU A 183 -0.10 -16.82 -15.56
C GLU A 183 -1.53 -17.00 -15.02
N VAL A 184 -1.74 -16.81 -13.71
CA VAL A 184 -3.08 -16.83 -13.09
C VAL A 184 -3.93 -15.65 -13.60
N PHE A 185 -3.37 -14.44 -13.69
CA PHE A 185 -4.08 -13.27 -14.23
C PHE A 185 -4.62 -13.53 -15.65
N HIS A 186 -3.81 -14.12 -16.54
CA HIS A 186 -4.25 -14.46 -17.89
C HIS A 186 -5.25 -15.61 -17.92
N ALA A 187 -5.12 -16.62 -17.06
CA ALA A 187 -6.08 -17.70 -16.91
C ALA A 187 -7.43 -17.15 -16.42
N LEU A 188 -7.43 -16.24 -15.45
CA LEU A 188 -8.63 -15.56 -14.95
C LEU A 188 -9.31 -14.74 -16.03
N LYS A 189 -8.55 -13.94 -16.79
CA LYS A 189 -9.08 -13.19 -17.94
C LYS A 189 -9.84 -14.09 -18.92
N LYS A 190 -9.23 -15.23 -19.27
CA LYS A 190 -9.86 -16.19 -20.17
C LYS A 190 -11.11 -16.79 -19.54
N GLY A 191 -11.07 -17.22 -18.27
CA GLY A 191 -12.21 -17.80 -17.57
C GLY A 191 -13.41 -16.85 -17.48
N LEU A 192 -13.17 -15.58 -17.13
CA LEU A 192 -14.19 -14.53 -17.09
C LEU A 192 -14.80 -14.29 -18.49
N SER A 193 -13.96 -14.17 -19.52
CA SER A 193 -14.41 -13.98 -20.91
C SER A 193 -15.23 -15.15 -21.42
N ASP A 194 -14.81 -16.40 -21.18
CA ASP A 194 -15.52 -17.61 -21.58
C ASP A 194 -16.90 -17.73 -20.88
N ALA A 195 -17.02 -17.18 -19.68
CA ALA A 195 -18.29 -17.09 -18.93
C ALA A 195 -19.15 -15.87 -19.33
N GLY A 196 -18.68 -15.01 -20.24
CA GLY A 196 -19.42 -13.85 -20.74
C GLY A 196 -19.29 -12.60 -19.85
N HIS A 197 -18.38 -12.58 -18.89
CA HIS A 197 -18.12 -11.41 -18.04
C HIS A 197 -17.19 -10.40 -18.71
N ASN A 198 -17.29 -9.15 -18.28
CA ASN A 198 -16.39 -8.07 -18.65
C ASN A 198 -14.98 -8.31 -18.10
N THR A 199 -13.96 -8.06 -18.90
CA THR A 199 -12.55 -8.15 -18.53
C THR A 199 -11.81 -6.81 -18.60
N ASN A 200 -12.54 -5.69 -18.52
CA ASN A 200 -11.95 -4.37 -18.29
C ASN A 200 -11.33 -4.33 -16.90
N VAL A 201 -10.31 -3.50 -16.77
CA VAL A 201 -9.57 -3.37 -15.50
C VAL A 201 -9.93 -2.06 -14.80
N GLY A 202 -9.93 -2.11 -13.48
CA GLY A 202 -10.09 -0.94 -12.61
C GLY A 202 -8.80 -0.13 -12.45
N ASP A 203 -8.82 0.82 -11.53
CA ASP A 203 -7.72 1.75 -11.28
C ASP A 203 -6.42 1.04 -10.86
N GLU A 204 -6.53 -0.10 -10.21
CA GLU A 204 -5.38 -0.89 -9.74
C GLU A 204 -4.98 -2.04 -10.67
N GLY A 205 -5.61 -2.13 -11.85
CA GLY A 205 -5.26 -3.09 -12.89
C GLY A 205 -5.90 -4.48 -12.76
N GLY A 206 -6.65 -4.77 -11.71
CA GLY A 206 -7.48 -5.98 -11.57
C GLY A 206 -8.76 -5.90 -12.38
N PHE A 207 -9.37 -7.05 -12.71
CA PHE A 207 -10.63 -7.09 -13.46
C PHE A 207 -11.80 -6.58 -12.62
N ALA A 208 -12.80 -6.00 -13.28
CA ALA A 208 -14.02 -5.50 -12.67
C ALA A 208 -15.26 -6.20 -13.27
N PRO A 209 -15.41 -7.53 -13.09
CA PRO A 209 -16.53 -8.29 -13.65
C PRO A 209 -17.83 -8.03 -12.87
N GLY A 210 -18.97 -8.16 -13.54
CA GLY A 210 -20.29 -8.13 -12.89
C GLY A 210 -20.60 -9.48 -12.21
N LEU A 211 -19.96 -9.74 -11.05
CA LEU A 211 -20.22 -10.92 -10.21
C LEU A 211 -21.16 -10.53 -9.06
N ASN A 212 -21.86 -11.52 -8.49
CA ASN A 212 -22.95 -11.26 -7.55
C ASN A 212 -22.57 -11.46 -6.09
N SER A 213 -21.38 -11.98 -5.81
CA SER A 213 -20.93 -12.25 -4.44
C SER A 213 -19.41 -12.45 -4.33
N ALA A 214 -18.89 -12.30 -3.13
CA ALA A 214 -17.50 -12.65 -2.81
C ALA A 214 -17.19 -14.12 -3.13
N ASN A 215 -18.13 -15.04 -2.88
CA ASN A 215 -17.94 -16.47 -3.19
C ASN A 215 -17.73 -16.70 -4.67
N GLU A 216 -18.54 -16.07 -5.53
CA GLU A 216 -18.41 -16.22 -6.99
C GLU A 216 -17.05 -15.71 -7.49
N ALA A 217 -16.56 -14.59 -6.93
CA ALA A 217 -15.24 -14.06 -7.24
C ALA A 217 -14.12 -15.04 -6.82
N LEU A 218 -14.19 -15.55 -5.59
CA LEU A 218 -13.22 -16.52 -5.07
C LEU A 218 -13.22 -17.82 -5.88
N ASP A 219 -14.37 -18.32 -6.30
CA ASP A 219 -14.49 -19.54 -7.13
C ASP A 219 -13.84 -19.34 -8.51
N PHE A 220 -14.00 -18.17 -9.15
CA PHE A 220 -13.30 -17.84 -10.39
C PHE A 220 -11.77 -17.81 -10.21
N ILE A 221 -11.31 -17.24 -9.09
CA ILE A 221 -9.88 -17.16 -8.78
C ILE A 221 -9.29 -18.55 -8.55
N LEU A 222 -9.93 -19.39 -7.72
CA LEU A 222 -9.46 -20.77 -7.49
C LEU A 222 -9.35 -21.56 -8.80
N LYS A 223 -10.38 -21.46 -9.65
CA LYS A 223 -10.36 -22.11 -10.96
C LYS A 223 -9.25 -21.55 -11.88
N ALA A 224 -8.94 -20.27 -11.79
CA ALA A 224 -7.84 -19.67 -12.56
C ALA A 224 -6.47 -20.17 -12.07
N ILE A 225 -6.27 -20.30 -10.75
CA ILE A 225 -5.06 -20.88 -10.17
C ILE A 225 -4.85 -22.31 -10.67
N GLU A 226 -5.87 -23.16 -10.60
CA GLU A 226 -5.82 -24.55 -11.09
C GLU A 226 -5.59 -24.61 -12.61
N THR A 227 -6.24 -23.72 -13.38
CA THR A 227 -6.08 -23.64 -14.85
C THR A 227 -4.67 -23.24 -15.25
N ALA A 228 -4.02 -22.39 -14.46
CA ALA A 228 -2.62 -21.99 -14.64
C ALA A 228 -1.64 -23.11 -14.22
N GLY A 229 -2.12 -24.20 -13.61
CA GLY A 229 -1.32 -25.36 -13.23
C GLY A 229 -0.77 -25.31 -11.79
N TYR A 230 -1.29 -24.38 -10.97
CA TYR A 230 -0.90 -24.23 -9.58
C TYR A 230 -1.95 -24.79 -8.62
N LYS A 231 -1.54 -25.07 -7.39
CA LYS A 231 -2.42 -25.57 -6.34
C LYS A 231 -2.83 -24.43 -5.41
N PRO A 232 -4.16 -24.20 -5.23
CA PRO A 232 -4.63 -23.27 -4.20
C PRO A 232 -4.10 -23.67 -2.82
N ASP A 233 -3.75 -22.68 -2.00
CA ASP A 233 -3.10 -22.75 -0.70
C ASP A 233 -1.64 -23.24 -0.72
N GLU A 234 -1.33 -24.34 -1.42
CA GLU A 234 0.03 -24.88 -1.45
C GLU A 234 0.98 -23.95 -2.20
N ASP A 235 0.62 -23.50 -3.40
CA ASP A 235 1.46 -22.62 -4.24
C ASP A 235 1.04 -21.17 -4.15
N ILE A 236 -0.28 -20.93 -4.18
CA ILE A 236 -0.88 -19.59 -4.21
C ILE A 236 -2.01 -19.53 -3.19
N ALA A 237 -1.87 -18.68 -2.20
CA ALA A 237 -2.91 -18.35 -1.23
C ALA A 237 -3.72 -17.12 -1.67
N LEU A 238 -4.80 -16.82 -0.95
CA LEU A 238 -5.67 -15.68 -1.22
C LEU A 238 -5.58 -14.64 -0.11
N ALA A 239 -5.85 -13.38 -0.48
CA ALA A 239 -6.06 -12.30 0.45
C ALA A 239 -7.25 -11.44 0.02
N LEU A 240 -7.86 -10.78 0.98
CA LEU A 240 -8.99 -9.86 0.78
C LEU A 240 -8.64 -8.48 1.33
N ASP A 241 -9.16 -7.45 0.68
CA ASP A 241 -9.39 -6.14 1.28
C ASP A 241 -10.89 -5.91 1.31
N ALA A 242 -11.46 -5.90 2.51
CA ALA A 242 -12.90 -5.73 2.69
C ALA A 242 -13.32 -4.26 2.63
N ALA A 243 -12.43 -3.33 2.98
CA ALA A 243 -12.70 -1.90 3.10
C ALA A 243 -14.02 -1.64 3.85
N SER A 244 -14.21 -2.29 4.99
CA SER A 244 -15.50 -2.40 5.67
C SER A 244 -16.08 -1.08 6.15
N THR A 245 -15.24 -0.04 6.29
CA THR A 245 -15.69 1.33 6.63
C THR A 245 -16.67 1.88 5.58
N GLU A 246 -16.50 1.55 4.30
CA GLU A 246 -17.29 2.06 3.18
C GLU A 246 -18.78 1.62 3.25
N PHE A 247 -19.05 0.45 3.80
CA PHE A 247 -20.41 -0.05 3.97
C PHE A 247 -20.87 -0.14 5.44
N TYR A 248 -20.15 0.50 6.38
CA TYR A 248 -20.53 0.61 7.77
C TYR A 248 -21.38 1.85 8.02
N LYS A 249 -22.65 1.66 8.39
CA LYS A 249 -23.62 2.74 8.62
C LYS A 249 -24.47 2.45 9.87
N ASP A 250 -24.59 3.42 10.75
CA ASP A 250 -25.43 3.34 11.95
C ASP A 250 -25.18 2.07 12.80
N GLY A 251 -23.92 1.68 12.96
CA GLY A 251 -23.52 0.51 13.74
C GLY A 251 -23.77 -0.82 13.03
N LYS A 252 -23.93 -0.83 11.69
CA LYS A 252 -24.18 -2.03 10.90
C LYS A 252 -23.38 -2.02 9.59
N TYR A 253 -23.01 -3.20 9.15
CA TYR A 253 -22.39 -3.48 7.87
C TYR A 253 -23.48 -3.79 6.84
N VAL A 254 -23.71 -2.86 5.90
CA VAL A 254 -24.79 -2.93 4.90
C VAL A 254 -24.20 -3.34 3.56
N MET A 255 -24.11 -4.64 3.33
CA MET A 255 -23.60 -5.25 2.11
C MET A 255 -24.74 -5.31 1.08
N THR A 256 -24.85 -4.27 0.27
CA THR A 256 -25.98 -4.11 -0.67
C THR A 256 -25.95 -5.09 -1.81
N GLY A 257 -24.77 -5.45 -2.28
CA GLY A 257 -24.57 -6.40 -3.37
C GLY A 257 -24.99 -7.82 -3.00
N GLU A 258 -24.67 -8.24 -1.78
CA GLU A 258 -25.09 -9.55 -1.25
C GLU A 258 -26.46 -9.51 -0.54
N GLY A 259 -27.08 -8.32 -0.42
CA GLY A 259 -28.38 -8.15 0.26
C GLY A 259 -28.34 -8.46 1.76
N LYS A 260 -27.20 -8.26 2.42
CA LYS A 260 -26.98 -8.55 3.84
C LYS A 260 -26.88 -7.28 4.65
N THR A 261 -27.41 -7.31 5.88
CA THR A 261 -27.17 -6.28 6.90
C THR A 261 -26.76 -6.99 8.18
N LEU A 262 -25.51 -6.76 8.60
CA LEU A 262 -24.88 -7.47 9.71
C LEU A 262 -24.54 -6.49 10.82
N ASP A 263 -24.59 -6.95 12.07
CA ASP A 263 -23.90 -6.28 13.17
C ASP A 263 -22.42 -6.72 13.22
N SER A 264 -21.65 -6.16 14.16
CA SER A 264 -20.21 -6.49 14.27
C SER A 264 -19.97 -7.99 14.45
N GLY A 265 -20.78 -8.67 15.26
CA GLY A 265 -20.70 -10.12 15.44
C GLY A 265 -21.01 -10.90 14.17
N GLY A 266 -22.03 -10.48 13.42
CA GLY A 266 -22.38 -11.06 12.13
C GLY A 266 -21.31 -10.85 11.07
N MET A 267 -20.61 -9.70 11.04
CA MET A 267 -19.49 -9.46 10.12
C MET A 267 -18.27 -10.32 10.48
N VAL A 268 -17.96 -10.45 11.78
CA VAL A 268 -16.92 -11.37 12.27
C VAL A 268 -17.21 -12.81 11.83
N ASP A 269 -18.47 -13.26 11.94
CA ASP A 269 -18.89 -14.61 11.52
C ASP A 269 -18.79 -14.79 10.00
N TYR A 270 -19.16 -13.77 9.22
CA TYR A 270 -19.08 -13.77 7.76
C TYR A 270 -17.63 -13.93 7.27
N LEU A 271 -16.71 -13.12 7.79
CA LEU A 271 -15.28 -13.21 7.42
C LEU A 271 -14.65 -14.52 7.86
N ALA A 272 -14.97 -14.99 9.07
CA ALA A 272 -14.50 -16.28 9.56
C ALA A 272 -15.01 -17.46 8.70
N ASP A 273 -16.24 -17.41 8.21
CA ASP A 273 -16.79 -18.40 7.28
C ASP A 273 -16.06 -18.42 5.94
N LEU A 274 -15.78 -17.22 5.37
CA LEU A 274 -14.97 -17.12 4.15
C LEU A 274 -13.58 -17.72 4.34
N ALA A 275 -12.87 -17.34 5.41
CA ALA A 275 -11.53 -17.85 5.70
C ALA A 275 -11.50 -19.37 6.00
N ASN A 276 -12.60 -19.96 6.48
CA ASN A 276 -12.70 -21.40 6.68
C ASN A 276 -12.96 -22.19 5.39
N ARG A 277 -13.59 -21.57 4.39
CA ARG A 277 -13.96 -22.23 3.14
C ARG A 277 -12.96 -22.04 2.02
N TYR A 278 -12.20 -20.95 2.06
CA TYR A 278 -11.23 -20.58 1.04
C TYR A 278 -9.83 -20.45 1.65
N PRO A 279 -8.75 -20.63 0.89
CA PRO A 279 -7.37 -20.49 1.39
C PRO A 279 -6.97 -19.02 1.58
N ILE A 280 -7.76 -18.29 2.37
CA ILE A 280 -7.54 -16.89 2.70
C ILE A 280 -6.61 -16.82 3.91
N ILE A 281 -5.43 -16.22 3.70
CA ILE A 281 -4.39 -16.07 4.73
C ILE A 281 -4.24 -14.63 5.22
N SER A 282 -4.89 -13.66 4.55
CA SER A 282 -4.83 -12.25 4.94
C SER A 282 -6.16 -11.55 4.65
N ILE A 283 -6.65 -10.75 5.59
CA ILE A 283 -7.83 -9.90 5.43
C ILE A 283 -7.47 -8.49 5.90
N GLU A 284 -7.57 -7.53 5.00
CA GLU A 284 -7.40 -6.11 5.26
C GLU A 284 -8.76 -5.48 5.53
N ASP A 285 -8.77 -4.57 6.51
CA ASP A 285 -9.94 -3.78 6.96
C ASP A 285 -11.24 -4.57 7.04
N GLY A 286 -11.13 -5.75 7.70
CA GLY A 286 -12.28 -6.64 7.92
C GLY A 286 -13.38 -6.05 8.79
N MET A 287 -13.08 -5.00 9.57
CA MET A 287 -14.03 -4.22 10.36
C MET A 287 -13.82 -2.73 10.09
N ALA A 288 -14.83 -1.90 10.39
CA ALA A 288 -14.74 -0.45 10.24
C ALA A 288 -13.65 0.17 11.16
N GLU A 289 -13.10 1.31 10.76
CA GLU A 289 -11.94 1.97 11.38
C GLU A 289 -12.13 2.36 12.85
N ASP A 290 -13.37 2.51 13.32
CA ASP A 290 -13.72 2.83 14.72
C ASP A 290 -14.45 1.69 15.45
N ASP A 291 -14.71 0.54 14.79
CA ASP A 291 -15.29 -0.64 15.43
C ASP A 291 -14.24 -1.49 16.16
N TRP A 292 -13.58 -0.89 17.17
CA TRP A 292 -12.53 -1.53 17.94
C TRP A 292 -12.94 -2.84 18.61
N ASP A 293 -14.20 -2.93 19.07
CA ASP A 293 -14.74 -4.16 19.69
C ASP A 293 -14.88 -5.26 18.63
N GLY A 294 -15.37 -4.92 17.44
CA GLY A 294 -15.41 -5.82 16.29
C GLY A 294 -14.03 -6.30 15.88
N TRP A 295 -13.04 -5.40 15.78
CA TRP A 295 -11.65 -5.76 15.50
C TRP A 295 -11.06 -6.73 16.53
N THR A 296 -11.24 -6.45 17.82
CA THR A 296 -10.79 -7.33 18.90
C THR A 296 -11.46 -8.71 18.81
N ALA A 297 -12.77 -8.74 18.52
CA ALA A 297 -13.51 -9.99 18.36
C ALA A 297 -13.04 -10.80 17.14
N LEU A 298 -12.80 -10.14 16.00
CA LEU A 298 -12.26 -10.76 14.78
C LEU A 298 -10.86 -11.33 15.04
N THR A 299 -9.98 -10.55 15.66
CA THR A 299 -8.62 -10.97 16.01
C THR A 299 -8.63 -12.20 16.90
N LYS A 300 -9.48 -12.20 17.93
CA LYS A 300 -9.63 -13.36 18.82
C LYS A 300 -10.17 -14.60 18.10
N LYS A 301 -11.00 -14.42 17.07
CA LYS A 301 -11.67 -15.52 16.39
C LYS A 301 -10.81 -16.22 15.35
N ILE A 302 -10.06 -15.46 14.55
CA ILE A 302 -9.28 -15.99 13.42
C ILE A 302 -7.84 -15.50 13.34
N GLY A 303 -7.40 -14.59 14.21
CA GLY A 303 -6.07 -13.97 14.12
C GLY A 303 -4.89 -14.90 14.38
N ASP A 304 -5.13 -16.12 14.87
CA ASP A 304 -4.14 -17.20 14.97
C ASP A 304 -3.89 -17.94 13.64
N LYS A 305 -4.78 -17.77 12.66
CA LYS A 305 -4.74 -18.47 11.37
C LYS A 305 -4.69 -17.50 10.18
N VAL A 306 -5.15 -16.28 10.36
CA VAL A 306 -5.29 -15.28 9.31
C VAL A 306 -4.60 -14.01 9.75
N GLN A 307 -3.78 -13.46 8.87
CA GLN A 307 -3.24 -12.11 9.03
C GLN A 307 -4.39 -11.09 8.91
N LEU A 308 -4.54 -10.24 9.92
CA LEU A 308 -5.55 -9.19 9.96
C LEU A 308 -4.84 -7.83 9.86
N VAL A 309 -4.99 -7.19 8.69
CA VAL A 309 -4.27 -5.97 8.34
C VAL A 309 -5.15 -4.76 8.61
N GLY A 310 -4.65 -3.81 9.40
CA GLY A 310 -5.31 -2.51 9.55
C GLY A 310 -4.75 -1.50 8.57
N ASP A 311 -5.58 -1.01 7.64
CA ASP A 311 -5.33 0.13 6.77
C ASP A 311 -5.97 1.39 7.37
N ASP A 312 -7.26 1.62 7.19
CA ASP A 312 -7.99 2.76 7.77
C ASP A 312 -7.95 2.73 9.31
N LEU A 313 -7.88 1.54 9.89
CA LEU A 313 -7.72 1.37 11.33
C LEU A 313 -6.48 2.08 11.89
N PHE A 314 -5.34 2.01 11.19
CA PHE A 314 -4.06 2.51 11.69
C PHE A 314 -3.51 3.71 10.92
N VAL A 315 -3.88 3.90 9.66
CA VAL A 315 -3.45 4.98 8.75
C VAL A 315 -1.95 5.25 8.80
N THR A 316 -1.13 4.19 8.88
CA THR A 316 0.33 4.28 9.03
C THR A 316 0.78 5.13 10.25
N ASN A 317 -0.10 5.37 11.22
CA ASN A 317 0.12 6.25 12.36
C ASN A 317 0.56 5.46 13.60
N PRO A 318 1.78 5.69 14.16
CA PRO A 318 2.27 4.98 15.34
C PRO A 318 1.35 5.10 16.57
N ASN A 319 0.65 6.21 16.76
CA ASN A 319 -0.25 6.40 17.90
C ASN A 319 -1.52 5.53 17.77
N ARG A 320 -2.09 5.43 16.56
CA ARG A 320 -3.22 4.53 16.32
C ARG A 320 -2.80 3.06 16.40
N LEU A 321 -1.61 2.73 15.91
CA LEU A 321 -1.04 1.39 16.05
C LEU A 321 -0.86 1.03 17.54
N ALA A 322 -0.32 1.95 18.36
CA ALA A 322 -0.19 1.73 19.81
C ALA A 322 -1.56 1.44 20.47
N THR A 323 -2.62 2.17 20.06
CA THR A 323 -3.98 1.89 20.52
C THR A 323 -4.45 0.49 20.15
N GLY A 324 -4.17 0.04 18.92
CA GLY A 324 -4.50 -1.32 18.46
C GLY A 324 -3.77 -2.40 19.26
N LEU A 325 -2.47 -2.18 19.52
CA LEU A 325 -1.65 -3.06 20.34
C LEU A 325 -2.24 -3.22 21.75
N GLU A 326 -2.63 -2.12 22.41
CA GLU A 326 -3.26 -2.14 23.73
C GLU A 326 -4.59 -2.89 23.75
N LYS A 327 -5.37 -2.78 22.67
CA LYS A 327 -6.69 -3.43 22.55
C LYS A 327 -6.61 -4.87 22.05
N GLY A 328 -5.46 -5.30 21.52
CA GLY A 328 -5.32 -6.61 20.86
C GLY A 328 -6.15 -6.69 19.57
N ALA A 329 -6.16 -5.62 18.79
CA ALA A 329 -6.91 -5.48 17.55
C ALA A 329 -5.96 -5.61 16.34
N ALA A 330 -6.26 -6.48 15.37
CA ALA A 330 -5.41 -6.83 14.23
C ALA A 330 -4.12 -7.59 14.63
N ASN A 331 -3.26 -7.89 13.68
CA ASN A 331 -1.92 -8.46 13.88
C ASN A 331 -0.94 -8.04 12.76
N SER A 332 -1.36 -7.10 11.91
CA SER A 332 -0.59 -6.53 10.82
C SER A 332 -1.03 -5.08 10.56
N ILE A 333 -0.14 -4.27 9.98
CA ILE A 333 -0.42 -2.90 9.55
C ILE A 333 -0.15 -2.74 8.06
N LEU A 334 -1.02 -2.03 7.36
CA LEU A 334 -0.74 -1.53 6.01
C LEU A 334 0.09 -0.24 6.11
N ILE A 335 1.11 -0.11 5.28
CA ILE A 335 2.03 1.02 5.27
C ILE A 335 1.86 1.80 3.97
N LYS A 336 1.25 2.96 4.07
CA LYS A 336 1.06 3.92 2.98
C LYS A 336 1.79 5.22 3.32
N VAL A 337 2.88 5.51 2.64
CA VAL A 337 3.78 6.63 2.96
C VAL A 337 3.07 7.99 3.03
N ASN A 338 2.02 8.19 2.21
CA ASN A 338 1.29 9.45 2.20
C ASN A 338 0.22 9.59 3.30
N GLN A 339 -0.15 8.50 3.97
CA GLN A 339 -1.10 8.57 5.11
C GLN A 339 -0.48 9.26 6.33
N ILE A 340 0.84 9.25 6.44
CA ILE A 340 1.57 9.90 7.54
C ILE A 340 2.40 11.10 7.06
N GLY A 341 2.99 11.04 5.86
CA GLY A 341 3.54 12.20 5.15
C GLY A 341 5.03 12.45 5.28
N THR A 342 5.80 11.60 5.97
CA THR A 342 7.27 11.58 5.92
C THR A 342 7.80 10.17 5.91
N LEU A 343 9.04 10.01 5.42
CA LEU A 343 9.72 8.72 5.42
C LEU A 343 10.10 8.29 6.84
N SER A 344 10.53 9.23 7.69
CA SER A 344 10.90 8.93 9.08
C SER A 344 9.72 8.39 9.89
N GLU A 345 8.55 9.03 9.82
CA GLU A 345 7.35 8.54 10.51
C GLU A 345 6.86 7.21 9.94
N THR A 346 7.00 7.00 8.61
CA THR A 346 6.69 5.71 7.98
C THR A 346 7.57 4.59 8.54
N LEU A 347 8.87 4.83 8.66
CA LEU A 347 9.81 3.86 9.24
C LEU A 347 9.54 3.61 10.73
N ASP A 348 9.13 4.63 11.48
CA ASP A 348 8.75 4.48 12.89
C ASP A 348 7.51 3.58 13.06
N ALA A 349 6.53 3.69 12.16
CA ALA A 349 5.37 2.79 12.17
C ALA A 349 5.77 1.33 11.90
N VAL A 350 6.64 1.08 10.92
CA VAL A 350 7.17 -0.27 10.63
C VAL A 350 7.98 -0.82 11.81
N GLU A 351 8.83 0.01 12.42
CA GLU A 351 9.64 -0.39 13.58
C GLU A 351 8.75 -0.75 14.78
N LEU A 352 7.73 0.08 15.08
CA LEU A 352 6.79 -0.18 16.16
C LEU A 352 6.03 -1.50 15.94
N ALA A 353 5.52 -1.75 14.73
CA ALA A 353 4.86 -2.98 14.37
C ALA A 353 5.78 -4.19 14.60
N THR A 354 6.99 -4.15 14.06
CA THR A 354 7.98 -5.23 14.19
C THR A 354 8.33 -5.55 15.64
N ARG A 355 8.54 -4.53 16.48
CA ARG A 355 8.85 -4.69 17.92
C ARG A 355 7.73 -5.38 18.70
N HIS A 356 6.49 -5.30 18.21
CA HIS A 356 5.32 -5.91 18.83
C HIS A 356 4.81 -7.14 18.11
N SER A 357 5.62 -7.73 17.23
CA SER A 357 5.27 -8.95 16.46
C SER A 357 4.08 -8.77 15.52
N TYR A 358 3.77 -7.54 15.13
CA TYR A 358 2.90 -7.26 14.00
C TYR A 358 3.71 -7.31 12.71
N THR A 359 3.13 -7.83 11.65
CA THR A 359 3.70 -7.72 10.31
C THR A 359 3.37 -6.38 9.68
N SER A 360 4.08 -6.03 8.62
CA SER A 360 3.82 -4.83 7.84
C SER A 360 3.67 -5.20 6.37
N VAL A 361 2.71 -4.59 5.70
CA VAL A 361 2.49 -4.71 4.26
C VAL A 361 2.78 -3.36 3.62
N MET A 362 3.85 -3.25 2.83
CA MET A 362 4.14 -2.02 2.07
C MET A 362 3.11 -1.85 0.96
N SER A 363 2.48 -0.68 0.85
CA SER A 363 1.32 -0.50 -0.02
C SER A 363 1.41 0.73 -0.92
N HIS A 364 0.84 0.59 -2.11
CA HIS A 364 0.51 1.66 -3.03
C HIS A 364 -0.75 2.43 -2.58
N ARG A 365 -1.19 3.36 -3.44
CA ARG A 365 -2.53 3.98 -3.38
C ARG A 365 -3.27 3.74 -4.71
N SER A 366 -4.57 4.05 -4.73
CA SER A 366 -5.39 3.96 -5.96
C SER A 366 -4.90 4.94 -7.05
N GLY A 367 -4.48 6.14 -6.69
CA GLY A 367 -3.76 7.07 -7.59
C GLY A 367 -2.25 6.94 -7.42
N GLU A 368 -1.60 6.36 -8.41
CA GLU A 368 -0.15 6.13 -8.43
C GLU A 368 0.53 6.88 -9.59
N THR A 369 1.86 6.86 -9.56
CA THR A 369 2.72 7.33 -10.63
C THR A 369 3.70 6.23 -11.03
N GLU A 370 4.67 6.52 -11.90
CA GLU A 370 5.79 5.63 -12.18
C GLU A 370 6.83 5.52 -11.05
N ASP A 371 6.68 6.29 -9.96
CA ASP A 371 7.58 6.22 -8.80
C ASP A 371 7.60 4.81 -8.18
N THR A 372 8.78 4.34 -7.81
CA THR A 372 9.01 2.97 -7.31
C THR A 372 9.49 2.92 -5.86
N THR A 373 9.46 4.02 -5.13
CA THR A 373 9.98 4.14 -3.77
C THR A 373 9.48 3.03 -2.85
N ILE A 374 8.19 2.68 -2.93
CA ILE A 374 7.61 1.62 -2.07
C ILE A 374 8.21 0.22 -2.34
N ALA A 375 8.69 -0.05 -3.54
CA ALA A 375 9.41 -1.30 -3.84
C ALA A 375 10.75 -1.35 -3.11
N ASP A 376 11.52 -0.25 -3.15
CA ASP A 376 12.76 -0.12 -2.40
C ASP A 376 12.52 -0.17 -0.89
N LEU A 377 11.46 0.49 -0.39
CA LEU A 377 11.09 0.47 1.04
C LEU A 377 10.70 -0.92 1.53
N ALA A 378 9.98 -1.72 0.73
CA ALA A 378 9.64 -3.09 1.09
C ALA A 378 10.88 -3.95 1.32
N VAL A 379 11.91 -3.80 0.49
CA VAL A 379 13.19 -4.51 0.67
C VAL A 379 14.03 -3.88 1.78
N ALA A 380 14.05 -2.55 1.89
CA ALA A 380 14.81 -1.82 2.92
C ALA A 380 14.38 -2.23 4.33
N THR A 381 13.08 -2.37 4.55
CA THR A 381 12.51 -2.74 5.86
C THR A 381 12.45 -4.25 6.09
N ASN A 382 12.72 -5.07 5.08
CA ASN A 382 12.48 -6.53 5.09
C ASN A 382 11.06 -6.88 5.59
N CYS A 383 10.05 -6.06 5.31
CA CYS A 383 8.68 -6.28 5.79
C CYS A 383 8.04 -7.56 5.21
N GLY A 384 8.59 -8.06 4.10
CA GLY A 384 8.23 -9.36 3.53
C GLY A 384 6.95 -9.40 2.72
N GLN A 385 6.21 -8.28 2.61
CA GLN A 385 4.95 -8.19 1.87
C GLN A 385 4.83 -6.84 1.15
N ILE A 386 4.22 -6.87 -0.05
CA ILE A 386 3.90 -5.66 -0.81
C ILE A 386 2.53 -5.79 -1.47
N LYS A 387 1.68 -4.78 -1.31
CA LYS A 387 0.39 -4.61 -1.98
C LYS A 387 0.54 -3.47 -2.99
N THR A 388 0.63 -3.78 -4.28
CA THR A 388 0.88 -2.76 -5.32
C THR A 388 0.07 -2.98 -6.59
N GLY A 389 -1.17 -3.46 -6.42
CA GLY A 389 -2.14 -3.65 -7.49
C GLY A 389 -1.91 -4.93 -8.27
N SER A 390 -2.44 -4.95 -9.49
CA SER A 390 -2.44 -6.12 -10.36
C SER A 390 -1.24 -6.15 -11.32
N LEU A 391 -1.30 -7.08 -12.25
CA LEU A 391 -0.30 -7.37 -13.28
C LEU A 391 -0.58 -6.63 -14.60
N SER A 392 -1.28 -5.51 -14.52
CA SER A 392 -1.58 -4.60 -15.62
C SER A 392 -1.51 -3.15 -15.13
N ARG A 393 -1.40 -2.18 -16.05
CA ARG A 393 -1.14 -0.75 -15.85
C ARG A 393 0.30 -0.48 -15.40
N SER A 394 0.97 0.44 -16.11
CA SER A 394 2.41 0.72 -15.93
C SER A 394 2.75 1.26 -14.55
N ASP A 395 1.83 2.00 -13.93
CA ASP A 395 1.94 2.53 -12.56
C ASP A 395 2.08 1.42 -11.50
N ARG A 396 1.48 0.25 -11.74
CA ARG A 396 1.61 -0.95 -10.87
C ARG A 396 2.85 -1.76 -11.24
N ILE A 397 3.00 -2.07 -12.53
CA ILE A 397 4.11 -2.87 -13.06
C ILE A 397 5.47 -2.24 -12.78
N ALA A 398 5.57 -0.90 -12.68
CA ALA A 398 6.81 -0.21 -12.34
C ALA A 398 7.41 -0.72 -11.03
N LYS A 399 6.59 -0.94 -9.98
CA LYS A 399 7.02 -1.44 -8.68
C LYS A 399 7.51 -2.89 -8.76
N TYR A 400 6.77 -3.75 -9.47
CA TYR A 400 7.18 -5.15 -9.70
C TYR A 400 8.48 -5.22 -10.50
N ASN A 401 8.63 -4.42 -11.54
CA ASN A 401 9.87 -4.36 -12.32
C ASN A 401 11.06 -3.85 -11.48
N GLN A 402 10.82 -2.94 -10.54
CA GLN A 402 11.86 -2.49 -9.61
C GLN A 402 12.30 -3.62 -8.67
N LEU A 403 11.37 -4.41 -8.15
CA LEU A 403 11.71 -5.59 -7.32
C LEU A 403 12.50 -6.63 -8.10
N LEU A 404 12.23 -6.86 -9.39
CA LEU A 404 13.06 -7.72 -10.26
C LEU A 404 14.49 -7.21 -10.38
N ARG A 405 14.69 -5.87 -10.55
CA ARG A 405 16.03 -5.28 -10.61
C ARG A 405 16.77 -5.43 -9.29
N ILE A 406 16.07 -5.22 -8.16
CA ILE A 406 16.64 -5.42 -6.83
C ILE A 406 17.03 -6.89 -6.61
N GLU A 407 16.18 -7.84 -7.03
CA GLU A 407 16.50 -9.27 -6.95
C GLU A 407 17.76 -9.62 -7.76
N GLU A 408 17.86 -9.10 -8.99
CA GLU A 408 19.05 -9.30 -9.84
C GLU A 408 20.31 -8.71 -9.20
N GLU A 409 20.22 -7.50 -8.63
CA GLU A 409 21.34 -6.84 -7.96
C GLU A 409 21.81 -7.60 -6.70
N LEU A 410 20.86 -8.12 -5.90
CA LEU A 410 21.16 -8.94 -4.73
C LEU A 410 21.75 -10.31 -5.10
N GLY A 411 21.37 -10.85 -6.25
CA GLY A 411 21.82 -12.15 -6.74
C GLY A 411 21.59 -13.27 -5.72
N ILE A 412 22.61 -14.03 -5.38
CA ILE A 412 22.52 -15.14 -4.43
C ILE A 412 22.19 -14.73 -2.97
N GLN A 413 22.20 -13.44 -2.67
CA GLN A 413 21.83 -12.93 -1.34
C GLN A 413 20.33 -12.62 -1.23
N ALA A 414 19.62 -12.57 -2.35
CA ALA A 414 18.17 -12.36 -2.36
C ALA A 414 17.46 -13.50 -1.63
N VAL A 415 16.48 -13.15 -0.82
CA VAL A 415 15.63 -14.10 -0.09
C VAL A 415 14.20 -13.74 -0.40
N TYR A 416 13.47 -14.64 -1.05
CA TYR A 416 12.04 -14.44 -1.24
C TYR A 416 11.28 -14.76 0.05
N ALA A 417 10.42 -13.86 0.51
CA ALA A 417 9.71 -13.99 1.78
C ALA A 417 8.72 -15.18 1.79
N GLY A 418 8.03 -15.40 0.67
CA GLY A 418 6.97 -16.42 0.63
C GLY A 418 5.97 -16.25 1.78
N ARG A 419 5.62 -17.35 2.44
CA ARG A 419 4.71 -17.35 3.60
C ARG A 419 5.40 -17.01 4.94
N SER A 420 6.72 -16.92 4.98
CA SER A 420 7.48 -16.89 6.25
C SER A 420 7.29 -15.61 7.09
N LEU A 421 6.87 -14.51 6.45
CA LEU A 421 6.65 -13.22 7.11
C LEU A 421 5.17 -12.79 7.05
N ILE A 422 4.25 -13.76 7.02
CA ILE A 422 2.81 -13.55 7.08
C ILE A 422 2.32 -14.10 8.41
N ASN A 423 1.56 -13.30 9.18
CA ASN A 423 0.96 -13.76 10.43
C ASN A 423 -0.25 -14.66 10.15
N ALA A 424 0.02 -15.85 9.64
CA ALA A 424 -0.95 -16.91 9.38
C ALA A 424 -0.29 -18.26 9.62
N SER A 425 -1.00 -19.20 10.23
CA SER A 425 -0.49 -20.55 10.54
C SER A 425 -1.04 -21.62 9.59
#